data_2feb8d1d050ec7a19b09a72c93ead52c
#
_entry.id   2feb8d1d050ec7a19b09a72c93ead52c
#
_cell.length_a   1.000
_cell.length_b   1.000
_cell.length_c   1.000
_cell.angle_alpha   90.00
_cell.angle_beta   90.00
_cell.angle_gamma   90.00
#
_symmetry.space_group_name_H-M   'P 1'
#
loop_
_entity.id
_entity.type
_entity.pdbx_description
1 polymer ?
#
loop_
_entity_poly.entity_id
_entity_poly.type
_entity_poly.pdbx_seq_one_letter_code
_entity_poly.pdbx_strand_id
1 'polypeptide(L)'
;MKTLLFAILFSFAALAGNAQRYAIIDSKYILEKVPEYKDAQKKLDDFSELWQKDLDQRQTALDKMYKDYDAEQVMLTEVLRKKREDELYNKEKELRDLQKKRFGFEGDLFKKRQELIKPVQDRVYNAVQKLAVEKLYDFILDKSEGITVIFADPKLDKSDDVLRYLGVK
;
A
#
# COMPACT_ATOMS: atom_id res chain seq x y z
N MET A 1 -7.05 -20.52 63.20
CA MET A 1 -7.82 -21.10 62.07
C MET A 1 -8.42 -20.04 61.15
N LYS A 2 -9.06 -18.95 61.62
CA LYS A 2 -9.66 -17.90 60.76
C LYS A 2 -8.57 -17.15 59.91
N THR A 3 -7.40 -16.88 60.49
CA THR A 3 -6.28 -16.22 59.79
C THR A 3 -5.67 -17.08 58.68
N LEU A 4 -5.64 -18.41 58.88
CA LEU A 4 -5.15 -19.33 57.87
C LEU A 4 -6.12 -19.43 56.67
N LEU A 5 -7.41 -19.41 56.94
CA LEU A 5 -8.45 -19.41 55.89
C LEU A 5 -8.42 -18.12 55.06
N PHE A 6 -8.16 -16.97 55.71
CA PHE A 6 -8.00 -15.69 55.00
C PHE A 6 -6.76 -15.64 54.11
N ALA A 7 -5.63 -16.24 54.58
CA ALA A 7 -4.42 -16.32 53.80
C ALA A 7 -4.57 -17.24 52.54
N ILE A 8 -5.30 -18.33 52.67
CA ILE A 8 -5.62 -19.25 51.56
C ILE A 8 -6.55 -18.56 50.56
N LEU A 9 -7.56 -17.81 51.01
CA LEU A 9 -8.49 -17.10 50.16
C LEU A 9 -7.78 -15.96 49.38
N PHE A 10 -6.84 -15.27 50.03
CA PHE A 10 -6.02 -14.19 49.40
C PHE A 10 -5.02 -14.76 48.40
N SER A 11 -4.47 -15.97 48.65
CA SER A 11 -3.58 -16.67 47.74
C SER A 11 -4.30 -17.13 46.46
N PHE A 12 -5.58 -17.52 46.56
CA PHE A 12 -6.42 -17.88 45.41
C PHE A 12 -6.83 -16.67 44.55
N ALA A 13 -7.04 -15.51 45.17
CA ALA A 13 -7.36 -14.26 44.46
C ALA A 13 -6.17 -13.71 43.63
N ALA A 14 -4.93 -13.98 44.07
CA ALA A 14 -3.72 -13.58 43.36
C ALA A 14 -3.46 -14.41 42.08
N LEU A 15 -4.10 -15.59 41.94
CA LEU A 15 -3.97 -16.43 40.74
C LEU A 15 -4.91 -16.05 39.59
N ALA A 16 -5.86 -15.12 39.84
CA ALA A 16 -6.77 -14.58 38.81
C ALA A 16 -6.16 -13.42 38.02
N GLY A 17 -4.83 -13.35 37.89
CA GLY A 17 -4.15 -12.42 36.99
C GLY A 17 -4.58 -12.70 35.57
N ASN A 18 -5.36 -11.80 34.97
CA ASN A 18 -5.66 -11.84 33.55
C ASN A 18 -4.36 -11.67 32.77
N ALA A 19 -3.78 -12.78 32.35
CA ALA A 19 -2.64 -12.73 31.43
C ALA A 19 -3.14 -12.10 30.13
N GLN A 20 -2.62 -10.94 29.80
CA GLN A 20 -2.93 -10.27 28.53
C GLN A 20 -2.70 -11.25 27.38
N ARG A 21 -3.70 -11.43 26.56
CA ARG A 21 -3.65 -12.32 25.40
C ARG A 21 -3.32 -11.50 24.16
N TYR A 22 -2.21 -11.81 23.54
CA TYR A 22 -1.78 -11.14 22.31
C TYR A 22 -1.45 -12.15 21.22
N ALA A 23 -1.46 -11.69 20.00
CA ALA A 23 -1.06 -12.44 18.83
C ALA A 23 -0.17 -11.57 17.92
N ILE A 24 0.49 -12.21 16.97
CA ILE A 24 1.28 -11.57 15.96
C ILE A 24 0.78 -12.03 14.60
N ILE A 25 0.76 -11.14 13.64
CA ILE A 25 0.47 -11.44 12.24
C ILE A 25 1.54 -10.85 11.32
N ASP A 26 1.58 -11.35 10.12
CA ASP A 26 2.32 -10.78 8.98
C ASP A 26 1.29 -10.37 7.91
N SER A 27 0.91 -9.11 7.89
CA SER A 27 -0.12 -8.63 6.96
C SER A 27 0.34 -8.73 5.51
N LYS A 28 1.64 -8.56 5.25
CA LYS A 28 2.22 -8.73 3.91
C LYS A 28 2.10 -10.17 3.43
N TYR A 29 2.50 -11.14 4.26
CA TYR A 29 2.34 -12.56 3.96
C TYR A 29 0.88 -12.92 3.70
N ILE A 30 -0.06 -12.42 4.53
CA ILE A 30 -1.48 -12.66 4.37
C ILE A 30 -1.96 -12.12 3.01
N LEU A 31 -1.67 -10.86 2.70
CA LEU A 31 -2.07 -10.22 1.44
C LEU A 31 -1.51 -10.96 0.22
N GLU A 32 -0.24 -11.37 0.25
CA GLU A 32 0.39 -12.12 -0.84
C GLU A 32 -0.25 -13.50 -1.09
N LYS A 33 -0.94 -14.06 -0.09
CA LYS A 33 -1.69 -15.33 -0.23
C LYS A 33 -3.12 -15.13 -0.72
N VAL A 34 -3.67 -13.93 -0.63
CA VAL A 34 -5.03 -13.60 -1.08
C VAL A 34 -5.05 -13.43 -2.60
N PRO A 35 -5.78 -14.27 -3.38
CA PRO A 35 -5.79 -14.19 -4.84
C PRO A 35 -6.23 -12.82 -5.37
N GLU A 36 -7.26 -12.24 -4.76
CA GLU A 36 -7.81 -10.94 -5.16
C GLU A 36 -6.81 -9.81 -4.98
N TYR A 37 -5.86 -9.93 -4.03
CA TYR A 37 -4.77 -8.96 -3.88
C TYR A 37 -3.80 -9.03 -5.06
N LYS A 38 -3.45 -10.24 -5.49
CA LYS A 38 -2.57 -10.43 -6.65
C LYS A 38 -3.20 -9.88 -7.93
N ASP A 39 -4.50 -10.12 -8.12
CA ASP A 39 -5.23 -9.61 -9.27
C ASP A 39 -5.33 -8.07 -9.24
N ALA A 40 -5.59 -7.50 -8.06
CA ALA A 40 -5.64 -6.06 -7.86
C ALA A 40 -4.26 -5.41 -8.09
N GLN A 41 -3.19 -6.03 -7.58
CA GLN A 41 -1.82 -5.56 -7.79
C GLN A 41 -1.45 -5.59 -9.28
N LYS A 42 -1.75 -6.71 -9.96
CA LYS A 42 -1.50 -6.82 -11.40
C LYS A 42 -2.22 -5.74 -12.20
N LYS A 43 -3.50 -5.51 -11.92
CA LYS A 43 -4.25 -4.42 -12.58
C LYS A 43 -3.63 -3.05 -12.32
N LEU A 44 -3.14 -2.80 -11.10
CA LEU A 44 -2.48 -1.54 -10.76
C LEU A 44 -1.17 -1.37 -11.55
N ASP A 45 -0.40 -2.45 -11.68
CA ASP A 45 0.84 -2.47 -12.43
C ASP A 45 0.56 -2.25 -13.93
N ASP A 46 -0.47 -2.90 -14.50
CA ASP A 46 -0.91 -2.72 -15.89
C ASP A 46 -1.27 -1.23 -16.16
N PHE A 47 -1.99 -0.55 -15.24
CA PHE A 47 -2.27 0.88 -15.36
C PHE A 47 -1.00 1.72 -15.31
N SER A 48 -0.09 1.41 -14.39
CA SER A 48 1.18 2.12 -14.24
C SER A 48 2.02 2.03 -15.51
N GLU A 49 2.17 0.81 -16.07
CA GLU A 49 2.91 0.58 -17.30
C GLU A 49 2.28 1.29 -18.49
N LEU A 50 0.95 1.23 -18.64
CA LEU A 50 0.23 1.92 -19.71
C LEU A 50 0.46 3.44 -19.66
N TRP A 51 0.37 4.04 -18.47
CA TRP A 51 0.56 5.47 -18.33
C TRP A 51 2.02 5.90 -18.49
N GLN A 52 2.96 5.07 -18.01
CA GLN A 52 4.38 5.33 -18.23
C GLN A 52 4.69 5.31 -19.73
N LYS A 53 4.19 4.32 -20.48
CA LYS A 53 4.37 4.23 -21.93
C LYS A 53 3.80 5.46 -22.66
N ASP A 54 2.63 5.98 -22.26
CA ASP A 54 2.08 7.22 -22.83
C ASP A 54 3.02 8.41 -22.58
N LEU A 55 3.55 8.55 -21.35
CA LEU A 55 4.51 9.60 -21.02
C LEU A 55 5.80 9.49 -21.86
N ASP A 56 6.35 8.28 -21.99
CA ASP A 56 7.57 8.02 -22.75
C ASP A 56 7.39 8.34 -24.24
N GLN A 57 6.23 8.03 -24.80
CA GLN A 57 5.90 8.38 -26.20
C GLN A 57 5.80 9.91 -26.37
N ARG A 58 5.19 10.61 -25.43
CA ARG A 58 5.08 12.08 -25.47
C ARG A 58 6.43 12.75 -25.27
N GLN A 59 7.28 12.21 -24.37
CA GLN A 59 8.65 12.68 -24.20
C GLN A 59 9.45 12.52 -25.48
N THR A 60 9.38 11.34 -26.12
CA THR A 60 10.07 11.08 -27.39
C THR A 60 9.61 12.04 -28.51
N ALA A 61 8.30 12.32 -28.55
CA ALA A 61 7.77 13.29 -29.52
C ALA A 61 8.26 14.72 -29.24
N LEU A 62 8.32 15.12 -27.97
CA LEU A 62 8.85 16.42 -27.54
C LEU A 62 10.33 16.55 -27.86
N ASP A 63 11.13 15.52 -27.58
CA ASP A 63 12.56 15.49 -27.89
C ASP A 63 12.82 15.65 -29.41
N LYS A 64 11.95 15.04 -30.23
CA LYS A 64 11.99 15.24 -31.69
C LYS A 64 11.66 16.68 -32.07
N MET A 65 10.63 17.28 -31.48
CA MET A 65 10.28 18.67 -31.73
C MET A 65 11.40 19.64 -31.37
N TYR A 66 12.14 19.38 -30.29
CA TYR A 66 13.33 20.15 -29.92
C TYR A 66 14.43 20.02 -30.95
N LYS A 67 14.73 18.80 -31.41
CA LYS A 67 15.75 18.55 -32.48
C LYS A 67 15.37 19.23 -33.78
N ASP A 68 14.11 19.16 -34.19
CA ASP A 68 13.60 19.80 -35.38
C ASP A 68 13.74 21.33 -35.28
N TYR A 69 13.35 21.90 -34.11
CA TYR A 69 13.52 23.32 -33.83
C TYR A 69 14.99 23.76 -33.90
N ASP A 70 15.91 23.03 -33.28
CA ASP A 70 17.35 23.34 -33.27
C ASP A 70 17.92 23.38 -34.71
N ALA A 71 17.44 22.51 -35.56
CA ALA A 71 17.86 22.48 -36.98
C ALA A 71 17.29 23.66 -37.82
N GLU A 72 16.07 24.10 -37.49
CA GLU A 72 15.35 25.10 -38.29
C GLU A 72 15.50 26.53 -37.77
N GLN A 73 15.82 26.76 -36.48
CA GLN A 73 15.75 28.04 -35.80
C GLN A 73 16.51 29.18 -36.48
N VAL A 74 17.64 28.87 -37.12
CA VAL A 74 18.47 29.87 -37.83
C VAL A 74 17.83 30.39 -39.11
N MET A 75 16.90 29.62 -39.69
CA MET A 75 16.20 29.96 -40.94
C MET A 75 14.80 30.56 -40.64
N LEU A 76 14.31 30.50 -39.41
CA LEU A 76 12.99 31.00 -39.06
C LEU A 76 13.02 32.53 -38.92
N THR A 77 11.92 33.17 -39.32
CA THR A 77 11.64 34.54 -38.92
C THR A 77 11.39 34.63 -37.43
N GLU A 78 11.59 35.81 -36.80
CA GLU A 78 11.38 35.99 -35.38
C GLU A 78 9.97 35.59 -34.92
N VAL A 79 8.95 35.90 -35.73
CA VAL A 79 7.55 35.52 -35.43
C VAL A 79 7.35 34.00 -35.43
N LEU A 80 7.96 33.31 -36.42
CA LEU A 80 7.86 31.84 -36.49
C LEU A 80 8.68 31.17 -35.41
N ARG A 81 9.85 31.72 -35.06
CA ARG A 81 10.67 31.24 -33.95
C ARG A 81 9.89 31.28 -32.61
N LYS A 82 9.33 32.45 -32.30
CA LYS A 82 8.53 32.61 -31.09
C LYS A 82 7.33 31.65 -31.06
N LYS A 83 6.67 31.45 -32.18
CA LYS A 83 5.56 30.49 -32.26
C LYS A 83 6.01 29.05 -31.92
N ARG A 84 7.20 28.64 -32.48
CA ARG A 84 7.76 27.31 -32.18
C ARG A 84 8.19 27.16 -30.74
N GLU A 85 8.78 28.18 -30.13
CA GLU A 85 9.14 28.21 -28.71
C GLU A 85 7.90 28.08 -27.83
N ASP A 86 6.82 28.79 -28.14
CA ASP A 86 5.55 28.70 -27.43
C ASP A 86 4.92 27.30 -27.56
N GLU A 87 4.99 26.67 -28.74
CA GLU A 87 4.54 25.30 -28.96
C GLU A 87 5.33 24.30 -28.10
N LEU A 88 6.66 24.37 -28.09
CA LEU A 88 7.54 23.55 -27.28
C LEU A 88 7.25 23.71 -25.78
N TYR A 89 7.18 24.95 -25.31
CA TYR A 89 6.86 25.26 -23.92
C TYR A 89 5.50 24.66 -23.49
N ASN A 90 4.48 24.82 -24.35
CA ASN A 90 3.16 24.28 -24.08
C ASN A 90 3.17 22.73 -24.01
N LYS A 91 3.90 22.08 -24.94
CA LYS A 91 4.03 20.61 -24.95
C LYS A 91 4.79 20.08 -23.74
N GLU A 92 5.86 20.74 -23.35
CA GLU A 92 6.60 20.42 -22.14
C GLU A 92 5.73 20.58 -20.88
N LYS A 93 4.95 21.67 -20.81
CA LYS A 93 4.01 21.90 -19.71
C LYS A 93 2.93 20.82 -19.67
N GLU A 94 2.31 20.49 -20.81
CA GLU A 94 1.32 19.40 -20.92
C GLU A 94 1.88 18.08 -20.41
N LEU A 95 3.12 17.74 -20.76
CA LEU A 95 3.77 16.52 -20.32
C LEU A 95 4.01 16.50 -18.79
N ARG A 96 4.55 17.60 -18.24
CA ARG A 96 4.73 17.73 -16.78
C ARG A 96 3.41 17.65 -16.02
N ASP A 97 2.39 18.31 -16.52
CA ASP A 97 1.06 18.32 -15.88
C ASP A 97 0.44 16.90 -15.93
N LEU A 98 0.60 16.20 -17.06
CA LEU A 98 0.16 14.81 -17.20
C LEU A 98 0.91 13.87 -16.24
N GLN A 99 2.24 13.99 -16.15
CA GLN A 99 3.06 13.20 -15.23
C GLN A 99 2.62 13.42 -13.78
N LYS A 100 2.42 14.70 -13.39
CA LYS A 100 1.92 15.05 -12.06
C LYS A 100 0.51 14.50 -11.82
N LYS A 101 -0.36 14.56 -12.81
CA LYS A 101 -1.72 14.01 -12.72
C LYS A 101 -1.70 12.50 -12.53
N ARG A 102 -0.85 11.76 -13.27
CA ARG A 102 -0.78 10.30 -13.23
C ARG A 102 -0.09 9.79 -11.97
N PHE A 103 1.11 10.34 -11.65
CA PHE A 103 2.03 9.80 -10.65
C PHE A 103 2.30 10.75 -9.48
N GLY A 104 1.76 11.96 -9.50
CA GLY A 104 1.94 12.93 -8.42
C GLY A 104 1.20 12.54 -7.14
N PHE A 105 1.41 13.33 -6.09
CA PHE A 105 0.69 13.17 -4.83
C PHE A 105 -0.83 13.19 -5.08
N GLU A 106 -1.55 12.18 -4.57
CA GLU A 106 -2.98 11.95 -4.82
C GLU A 106 -3.38 11.89 -6.31
N GLY A 107 -2.44 11.54 -7.18
CA GLY A 107 -2.66 11.36 -8.61
C GLY A 107 -3.52 10.15 -8.96
N ASP A 108 -3.66 9.90 -10.26
CA ASP A 108 -4.53 8.82 -10.75
C ASP A 108 -4.08 7.43 -10.25
N LEU A 109 -2.75 7.18 -10.12
CA LEU A 109 -2.22 5.91 -9.61
C LEU A 109 -2.58 5.71 -8.12
N PHE A 110 -2.49 6.76 -7.31
CA PHE A 110 -2.94 6.71 -5.92
C PHE A 110 -4.43 6.36 -5.83
N LYS A 111 -5.27 7.02 -6.64
CA LYS A 111 -6.72 6.74 -6.67
C LYS A 111 -7.01 5.31 -7.09
N LYS A 112 -6.29 4.80 -8.11
CA LYS A 112 -6.41 3.40 -8.54
C LYS A 112 -5.98 2.41 -7.47
N ARG A 113 -4.95 2.73 -6.69
CA ARG A 113 -4.56 1.93 -5.53
C ARG A 113 -5.66 1.90 -4.47
N GLN A 114 -6.26 3.04 -4.15
CA GLN A 114 -7.38 3.10 -3.22
C GLN A 114 -8.59 2.30 -3.72
N GLU A 115 -8.86 2.33 -5.02
CA GLU A 115 -9.97 1.60 -5.62
C GLU A 115 -9.76 0.08 -5.64
N LEU A 116 -8.54 -0.38 -5.95
CA LEU A 116 -8.26 -1.79 -6.21
C LEU A 116 -7.71 -2.53 -4.99
N ILE A 117 -6.80 -1.92 -4.25
CA ILE A 117 -6.05 -2.56 -3.16
C ILE A 117 -6.76 -2.39 -1.82
N LYS A 118 -7.27 -1.17 -1.55
CA LYS A 118 -7.89 -0.89 -0.25
C LYS A 118 -9.02 -1.85 0.13
N PRO A 119 -9.96 -2.23 -0.75
CA PRO A 119 -11.03 -3.16 -0.39
C PRO A 119 -10.51 -4.52 0.08
N VAL A 120 -9.39 -4.99 -0.49
CA VAL A 120 -8.77 -6.25 -0.07
C VAL A 120 -8.10 -6.10 1.30
N GLN A 121 -7.40 -4.99 1.53
CA GLN A 121 -6.82 -4.67 2.84
C GLN A 121 -7.90 -4.56 3.92
N ASP A 122 -9.01 -3.88 3.63
CA ASP A 122 -10.14 -3.75 4.56
C ASP A 122 -10.75 -5.14 4.90
N ARG A 123 -10.80 -6.06 3.94
CA ARG A 123 -11.26 -7.44 4.15
C ARG A 123 -10.30 -8.23 5.06
N VAL A 124 -8.99 -8.08 4.86
CA VAL A 124 -7.96 -8.68 5.74
C VAL A 124 -8.10 -8.10 7.15
N TYR A 125 -8.21 -6.77 7.29
CA TYR A 125 -8.39 -6.10 8.58
C TYR A 125 -9.63 -6.61 9.33
N ASN A 126 -10.76 -6.75 8.63
CA ASN A 126 -12.00 -7.29 9.22
C ASN A 126 -11.82 -8.75 9.70
N ALA A 127 -11.05 -9.57 8.96
CA ALA A 127 -10.74 -10.93 9.37
C ALA A 127 -9.86 -10.97 10.63
N VAL A 128 -8.88 -10.06 10.72
CA VAL A 128 -8.04 -9.89 11.93
C VAL A 128 -8.88 -9.47 13.12
N GLN A 129 -9.77 -8.50 12.96
CA GLN A 129 -10.67 -8.07 14.03
C GLN A 129 -11.59 -9.23 14.50
N LYS A 130 -12.16 -9.99 13.57
CA LYS A 130 -12.99 -11.14 13.88
C LYS A 130 -12.21 -12.18 14.69
N LEU A 131 -10.98 -12.50 14.26
CA LEU A 131 -10.07 -13.39 14.98
C LEU A 131 -9.78 -12.87 16.40
N ALA A 132 -9.48 -11.56 16.55
CA ALA A 132 -9.19 -10.95 17.83
C ALA A 132 -10.36 -11.12 18.81
N VAL A 133 -11.58 -10.80 18.38
CA VAL A 133 -12.79 -10.91 19.20
C VAL A 133 -13.08 -12.37 19.57
N GLU A 134 -13.06 -13.29 18.61
CA GLU A 134 -13.39 -14.70 18.84
C GLU A 134 -12.35 -15.42 19.72
N LYS A 135 -11.09 -15.02 19.60
CA LYS A 135 -9.99 -15.61 20.39
C LYS A 135 -9.66 -14.82 21.65
N LEU A 136 -10.38 -13.75 21.93
CA LEU A 136 -10.18 -12.87 23.09
C LEU A 136 -8.74 -12.36 23.18
N TYR A 137 -8.18 -11.88 22.06
CA TYR A 137 -6.92 -11.17 22.07
C TYR A 137 -7.14 -9.71 22.45
N ASP A 138 -6.34 -9.20 23.39
CA ASP A 138 -6.38 -7.79 23.80
C ASP A 138 -5.75 -6.90 22.72
N PHE A 139 -4.74 -7.41 22.02
CA PHE A 139 -4.11 -6.75 20.87
C PHE A 139 -3.43 -7.75 19.92
N ILE A 140 -3.31 -7.35 18.67
CA ILE A 140 -2.60 -8.08 17.63
C ILE A 140 -1.53 -7.16 17.03
N LEU A 141 -0.27 -7.61 17.00
CA LEU A 141 0.85 -6.89 16.42
C LEU A 141 1.08 -7.35 14.99
N ASP A 142 1.27 -6.40 14.09
CA ASP A 142 1.72 -6.70 12.73
C ASP A 142 3.25 -6.61 12.64
N LYS A 143 3.90 -7.72 12.30
CA LYS A 143 5.37 -7.78 12.16
C LYS A 143 5.87 -7.38 10.77
N SER A 144 4.97 -7.14 9.81
CA SER A 144 5.34 -6.84 8.43
C SER A 144 5.86 -5.41 8.24
N GLU A 145 5.38 -4.46 9.06
CA GLU A 145 5.74 -3.02 8.95
C GLU A 145 5.82 -2.35 10.33
N GLY A 146 6.81 -1.47 10.49
CA GLY A 146 6.90 -0.48 11.57
C GLY A 146 7.29 -0.99 12.97
N ILE A 147 7.01 -2.24 13.31
CA ILE A 147 7.36 -2.83 14.60
C ILE A 147 8.46 -3.85 14.40
N THR A 148 9.64 -3.60 15.02
CA THR A 148 10.72 -4.57 14.99
C THR A 148 10.45 -5.68 16.00
N VAL A 149 10.00 -6.83 15.53
CA VAL A 149 9.88 -8.05 16.33
C VAL A 149 11.14 -8.89 16.10
N ILE A 150 12.05 -8.90 17.11
CA ILE A 150 13.31 -9.66 17.02
C ILE A 150 13.04 -11.16 17.19
N PHE A 151 12.12 -11.51 18.07
CA PHE A 151 11.73 -12.89 18.33
C PHE A 151 10.26 -12.94 18.76
N ALA A 152 9.54 -13.92 18.25
CA ALA A 152 8.24 -14.31 18.72
C ALA A 152 8.11 -15.84 18.69
N ASP A 153 7.47 -16.43 19.69
CA ASP A 153 7.12 -17.84 19.65
C ASP A 153 6.20 -18.09 18.43
N PRO A 154 6.49 -19.06 17.56
CA PRO A 154 5.64 -19.38 16.40
C PRO A 154 4.18 -19.64 16.74
N LYS A 155 3.88 -20.06 17.95
CA LYS A 155 2.51 -20.26 18.45
C LYS A 155 1.70 -18.95 18.51
N LEU A 156 2.37 -17.81 18.63
CA LEU A 156 1.76 -16.47 18.65
C LEU A 156 1.46 -15.94 17.24
N ASP A 157 2.09 -16.49 16.21
CA ASP A 157 1.80 -16.13 14.83
C ASP A 157 0.45 -16.71 14.41
N LYS A 158 -0.47 -15.82 14.04
CA LYS A 158 -1.85 -16.13 13.66
C LYS A 158 -2.15 -15.76 12.20
N SER A 159 -1.11 -15.57 11.39
CA SER A 159 -1.27 -15.22 9.96
C SER A 159 -2.10 -16.26 9.21
N ASP A 160 -1.80 -17.57 9.42
CA ASP A 160 -2.56 -18.66 8.79
C ASP A 160 -4.00 -18.78 9.35
N ASP A 161 -4.20 -18.40 10.62
CA ASP A 161 -5.54 -18.32 11.18
C ASP A 161 -6.37 -17.26 10.45
N VAL A 162 -5.80 -16.09 10.18
CA VAL A 162 -6.45 -15.03 9.40
C VAL A 162 -6.77 -15.50 7.97
N LEU A 163 -5.84 -16.22 7.31
CA LEU A 163 -6.10 -16.80 5.99
C LEU A 163 -7.30 -17.76 5.99
N ARG A 164 -7.45 -18.57 7.04
CA ARG A 164 -8.64 -19.43 7.19
C ARG A 164 -9.94 -18.62 7.31
N TYR A 165 -9.93 -17.50 8.05
CA TYR A 165 -11.09 -16.59 8.12
C TYR A 165 -11.42 -15.93 6.79
N LEU A 166 -10.42 -15.74 5.93
CA LEU A 166 -10.59 -15.23 4.56
C LEU A 166 -11.06 -16.30 3.57
N GLY A 167 -11.06 -17.59 3.99
CA GLY A 167 -11.39 -18.72 3.10
C GLY A 167 -10.25 -19.08 2.14
N VAL A 168 -9.03 -18.60 2.42
CA VAL A 168 -7.82 -18.91 1.64
C VAL A 168 -7.17 -20.16 2.24
N LYS A 169 -6.90 -21.16 1.40
CA LYS A 169 -6.23 -22.42 1.79
C LYS A 169 -4.74 -22.34 1.56
#